data_04a12844ed0b11cbe9c1112112779d01
#
_entry.id   04a12844ed0b11cbe9c1112112779d01
#
_cell.length_a   1.000
_cell.length_b   1.000
_cell.length_c   1.000
_cell.angle_alpha   90.00
_cell.angle_beta   90.00
_cell.angle_gamma   90.00
#
_symmetry.space_group_name_H-M   'P 1'
#
loop_
_entity.id
_entity.type
_entity.pdbx_description
1 polymer ?
#
loop_
_entity_poly.entity_id
_entity_poly.type
_entity_poly.pdbx_seq_one_letter_code
_entity_poly.pdbx_strand_id
1 'polypeptide(L)'
;MLRALMNLIPPASWICAALMISLMNMKPESQHPTPNSHHQVRPATQAGRFYESDPQVLSQQVDGYLHGHANEDSYDNVAALIVPHAGHYYSGNVAAAAYMALNPDKHYKRIFLIGPSHYEWLNGASVNSEVDEYATPLGLVPVDRETALQLMATDSVFSYYEKAHDREHCLEVQLPFLQRRMKEVPPIVPIIISTNNYAKLKRMAEVLSAYFNDDNLFIISSDFSHYPSYEDACKVDDETKKAIMSGDVEQFISTIEANSQSNIRNLSTSACGEFPIITLMLMLNHEYEIKHLLYQNSGDIDSQNRRRVVGYHSFAILRNAQNKTSTFTLSESEKQLLKQIARESISTAFDKRSFSSSTLCQQYPTLNQKCGAFVTLTQQGRLRGCIGLLTGALPLHETIYKMARAAAFEDPRFPQLRRDELDKTDIEISVITPMRRIQNIDEFELHRHGIFIKKGHHSGTFLPQVADEVNWTKEEFLGHCSRDKAGIGWDGWRDAELYVYEAIVF
;
A
#
# COMPACT_ATOMS: atom_id res chain seq x y z
N MET A 1 -20.41 -20.34 66.32
CA MET A 1 -21.25 -19.73 67.36
C MET A 1 -21.70 -18.37 66.85
N LEU A 2 -22.77 -18.26 66.11
CA LEU A 2 -24.19 -18.27 66.50
C LEU A 2 -24.59 -17.12 67.45
N ARG A 3 -25.42 -16.24 66.86
CA ARG A 3 -26.50 -15.44 67.48
C ARG A 3 -25.99 -14.33 68.39
N ALA A 4 -26.49 -13.18 68.37
CA ALA A 4 -27.70 -12.42 68.08
C ALA A 4 -27.34 -10.96 68.35
N LEU A 5 -27.89 -9.96 67.75
CA LEU A 5 -29.13 -9.33 68.14
C LEU A 5 -29.60 -8.33 67.10
N MET A 6 -30.81 -8.52 66.70
CA MET A 6 -31.69 -7.58 66.04
C MET A 6 -32.14 -6.46 66.97
N ASN A 7 -32.53 -5.38 66.33
CA ASN A 7 -33.39 -4.27 66.82
C ASN A 7 -32.66 -2.97 67.14
N LEU A 8 -32.83 -1.99 66.27
CA LEU A 8 -33.69 -0.83 66.51
C LEU A 8 -33.62 0.11 65.31
N ILE A 9 -34.68 0.09 64.50
CA ILE A 9 -34.99 1.11 63.49
C ILE A 9 -35.80 2.21 64.17
N PRO A 10 -35.44 3.47 64.05
CA PRO A 10 -36.41 4.58 64.14
C PRO A 10 -36.71 5.19 62.72
N PRO A 11 -37.86 5.86 62.57
CA PRO A 11 -38.59 5.96 61.32
C PRO A 11 -38.06 7.02 60.39
N ALA A 12 -38.05 6.64 59.09
CA ALA A 12 -37.89 7.52 57.97
C ALA A 12 -39.04 8.51 57.89
N SER A 13 -38.82 9.78 58.19
CA SER A 13 -39.65 10.87 57.66
C SER A 13 -39.18 12.23 58.19
N TRP A 14 -38.06 12.74 57.84
CA TRP A 14 -37.71 14.19 57.97
C TRP A 14 -36.42 14.60 57.25
N ILE A 15 -35.84 13.73 56.45
CA ILE A 15 -34.60 14.04 55.69
C ILE A 15 -34.86 14.36 54.21
N CYS A 16 -36.05 14.08 53.67
CA CYS A 16 -36.38 14.37 52.28
C CYS A 16 -36.79 15.82 51.97
N ALA A 17 -37.09 16.66 52.98
CA ALA A 17 -37.50 18.04 52.74
C ALA A 17 -36.33 19.05 52.70
N ALA A 18 -35.17 18.71 53.28
CA ALA A 18 -34.01 19.62 53.30
C ALA A 18 -33.08 19.43 52.11
N LEU A 19 -33.16 18.30 51.37
CA LEU A 19 -32.37 18.06 50.16
C LEU A 19 -33.01 18.60 48.87
N MET A 20 -34.33 18.88 48.86
CA MET A 20 -35.01 19.42 47.67
C MET A 20 -34.95 20.94 47.57
N ILE A 21 -34.60 21.67 48.62
CA ILE A 21 -34.45 23.14 48.57
C ILE A 21 -33.03 23.56 48.20
N SER A 22 -32.04 22.66 48.34
CA SER A 22 -30.64 22.91 47.95
C SER A 22 -30.38 22.64 46.42
N LEU A 23 -31.30 21.96 45.73
CA LEU A 23 -31.19 21.64 44.29
C LEU A 23 -31.88 22.66 43.35
N MET A 24 -32.56 23.66 43.89
CA MET A 24 -33.23 24.71 43.11
C MET A 24 -32.45 26.02 42.97
N ASN A 25 -31.23 26.13 43.52
CA ASN A 25 -30.39 27.31 43.41
C ASN A 25 -29.00 27.04 42.83
N MET A 26 -28.78 25.90 42.18
CA MET A 26 -27.60 25.74 41.35
C MET A 26 -27.93 26.28 39.95
N LYS A 27 -27.47 27.52 39.69
CA LYS A 27 -27.29 27.99 38.31
C LYS A 27 -26.49 26.93 37.54
N PRO A 28 -26.84 26.67 36.26
CA PRO A 28 -26.00 25.82 35.45
C PRO A 28 -24.71 26.57 35.14
N GLU A 29 -23.68 26.29 35.91
CA GLU A 29 -22.32 26.58 35.54
C GLU A 29 -21.85 25.45 34.60
N SER A 30 -22.39 25.45 33.37
CA SER A 30 -21.81 24.77 32.26
C SER A 30 -20.93 25.75 31.50
N GLN A 31 -19.78 26.00 32.03
CA GLN A 31 -18.64 26.41 31.20
C GLN A 31 -17.65 25.26 31.23
N HIS A 32 -17.89 24.24 30.37
CA HIS A 32 -16.76 23.59 29.73
C HIS A 32 -15.97 24.73 29.08
N PRO A 33 -14.68 24.91 29.35
CA PRO A 33 -13.89 25.80 28.55
C PRO A 33 -14.00 25.25 27.12
N THR A 34 -14.63 26.03 26.26
CA THR A 34 -14.42 25.86 24.82
C THR A 34 -12.92 25.86 24.64
N PRO A 35 -12.31 24.86 23.99
CA PRO A 35 -10.93 24.96 23.62
C PRO A 35 -10.83 26.26 22.85
N ASN A 36 -10.05 27.21 23.33
CA ASN A 36 -9.59 28.31 22.52
C ASN A 36 -8.87 27.65 21.35
N SER A 37 -9.53 27.53 20.23
CA SER A 37 -8.93 27.07 18.99
C SER A 37 -8.02 28.20 18.51
N HIS A 38 -6.85 28.34 19.15
CA HIS A 38 -5.79 29.11 18.56
C HIS A 38 -5.37 28.35 17.32
N HIS A 39 -5.70 28.91 16.17
CA HIS A 39 -5.23 28.44 14.89
C HIS A 39 -3.70 28.42 14.90
N GLN A 40 -3.11 27.23 14.82
CA GLN A 40 -1.66 27.03 14.95
C GLN A 40 -1.04 26.83 13.58
N VAL A 41 -0.09 27.68 13.23
CA VAL A 41 0.63 27.64 11.97
C VAL A 41 2.10 27.34 12.24
N ARG A 42 2.63 26.27 11.61
CA ARG A 42 4.07 26.01 11.59
C ARG A 42 4.73 27.03 10.66
N PRO A 43 5.63 27.88 11.16
CA PRO A 43 6.27 28.90 10.34
C PRO A 43 7.21 28.29 9.28
N ALA A 44 7.49 29.04 8.22
CA ALA A 44 8.45 28.70 7.17
C ALA A 44 9.89 28.81 7.70
N THR A 45 10.35 27.78 8.41
CA THR A 45 11.65 27.82 9.13
C THR A 45 12.86 27.67 8.20
N GLN A 46 12.65 27.21 6.98
CA GLN A 46 13.69 26.94 5.99
C GLN A 46 13.75 27.98 4.86
N ALA A 47 12.81 28.91 4.82
CA ALA A 47 12.81 30.01 3.89
C ALA A 47 14.09 30.88 4.05
N GLY A 48 14.74 31.23 2.94
CA GLY A 48 16.02 31.92 2.92
C GLY A 48 17.24 31.04 3.20
N ARG A 49 17.05 29.73 3.42
CA ARG A 49 18.14 28.75 3.64
C ARG A 49 18.12 27.61 2.63
N PHE A 50 17.00 26.89 2.50
CA PHE A 50 16.81 25.79 1.56
C PHE A 50 16.11 26.24 0.29
N TYR A 51 15.33 27.32 0.36
CA TYR A 51 14.63 27.92 -0.77
C TYR A 51 14.45 29.43 -0.52
N GLU A 52 14.09 30.16 -1.56
CA GLU A 52 13.98 31.61 -1.52
C GLU A 52 12.91 32.10 -0.54
N SER A 53 13.19 33.15 0.22
CA SER A 53 12.25 33.74 1.20
C SER A 53 11.30 34.75 0.58
N ASP A 54 11.69 35.38 -0.55
CA ASP A 54 10.82 36.26 -1.31
C ASP A 54 9.82 35.44 -2.13
N PRO A 55 8.50 35.67 -1.99
CA PRO A 55 7.49 34.87 -2.66
C PRO A 55 7.53 34.99 -4.19
N GLN A 56 7.92 36.11 -4.73
CA GLN A 56 7.99 36.30 -6.19
C GLN A 56 9.21 35.56 -6.76
N VAL A 57 10.36 35.69 -6.10
CA VAL A 57 11.59 34.99 -6.49
C VAL A 57 11.39 33.49 -6.37
N LEU A 58 10.81 33.00 -5.25
CA LEU A 58 10.50 31.59 -5.06
C LEU A 58 9.56 31.04 -6.14
N SER A 59 8.48 31.77 -6.43
CA SER A 59 7.53 31.40 -7.48
C SER A 59 8.22 31.25 -8.83
N GLN A 60 9.03 32.26 -9.21
CA GLN A 60 9.77 32.22 -10.48
C GLN A 60 10.78 31.08 -10.54
N GLN A 61 11.48 30.81 -9.44
CA GLN A 61 12.45 29.73 -9.34
C GLN A 61 11.77 28.36 -9.52
N VAL A 62 10.70 28.09 -8.77
CA VAL A 62 9.97 26.83 -8.85
C VAL A 62 9.32 26.65 -10.20
N ASP A 63 8.68 27.70 -10.75
CA ASP A 63 8.09 27.67 -12.09
C ASP A 63 9.16 27.40 -13.16
N GLY A 64 10.35 27.99 -13.01
CA GLY A 64 11.47 27.73 -13.92
C GLY A 64 11.89 26.26 -13.95
N TYR A 65 11.97 25.61 -12.78
CA TYR A 65 12.24 24.17 -12.71
C TYR A 65 11.12 23.35 -13.33
N LEU A 66 9.86 23.63 -13.00
CA LEU A 66 8.71 22.90 -13.55
C LEU A 66 8.63 23.03 -15.08
N HIS A 67 8.84 24.25 -15.62
CA HIS A 67 8.85 24.48 -17.07
C HIS A 67 9.95 23.70 -17.81
N GLY A 68 11.09 23.45 -17.15
CA GLY A 68 12.16 22.62 -17.70
C GLY A 68 11.71 21.21 -18.05
N HIS A 69 10.64 20.72 -17.41
CA HIS A 69 10.06 19.39 -17.60
C HIS A 69 8.66 19.41 -18.26
N ALA A 70 8.27 20.53 -18.88
CA ALA A 70 6.91 20.72 -19.43
C ALA A 70 6.53 19.71 -20.54
N ASN A 71 7.52 19.08 -21.18
CA ASN A 71 7.33 18.08 -22.24
C ASN A 71 7.35 16.64 -21.72
N GLU A 72 7.49 16.43 -20.41
CA GLU A 72 7.45 15.11 -19.80
C GLU A 72 6.01 14.66 -19.55
N ASP A 73 5.81 13.34 -19.49
CA ASP A 73 4.48 12.77 -19.26
C ASP A 73 3.98 13.07 -17.86
N SER A 74 2.70 13.44 -17.75
CA SER A 74 1.97 13.45 -16.50
C SER A 74 0.99 12.28 -16.44
N TYR A 75 0.74 11.76 -15.23
CA TYR A 75 -0.02 10.54 -15.01
C TYR A 75 -1.19 10.76 -14.05
N ASP A 76 -2.36 10.21 -14.38
CA ASP A 76 -3.56 10.24 -13.53
C ASP A 76 -3.48 9.25 -12.36
N ASN A 77 -2.61 8.27 -12.46
CA ASN A 77 -2.53 7.12 -11.58
C ASN A 77 -1.31 7.13 -10.64
N VAL A 78 -0.74 8.30 -10.37
CA VAL A 78 0.36 8.43 -9.41
C VAL A 78 -0.13 8.07 -8.01
N ALA A 79 0.49 7.06 -7.41
CA ALA A 79 0.25 6.64 -6.04
C ALA A 79 1.24 7.29 -5.07
N ALA A 80 2.52 7.35 -5.47
CA ALA A 80 3.56 7.97 -4.66
C ALA A 80 4.64 8.61 -5.55
N LEU A 81 5.38 9.54 -4.94
CA LEU A 81 6.61 10.10 -5.45
C LEU A 81 7.74 9.86 -4.45
N ILE A 82 8.97 9.64 -4.94
CA ILE A 82 10.19 9.77 -4.14
C ILE A 82 10.89 11.02 -4.66
N VAL A 83 11.17 12.00 -3.77
CA VAL A 83 11.61 13.34 -4.14
C VAL A 83 12.77 13.79 -3.25
N PRO A 84 13.85 14.41 -3.79
CA PRO A 84 14.94 14.92 -2.98
C PRO A 84 14.52 16.14 -2.17
N HIS A 85 15.32 16.44 -1.11
CA HIS A 85 15.02 17.53 -0.17
C HIS A 85 16.24 18.43 0.17
N ALA A 86 17.29 18.39 -0.61
CA ALA A 86 18.34 19.40 -0.54
C ALA A 86 17.79 20.80 -0.89
N GLY A 87 18.58 21.84 -0.66
CA GLY A 87 18.20 23.18 -1.07
C GLY A 87 17.81 23.22 -2.56
N HIS A 88 16.78 23.99 -2.90
CA HIS A 88 16.20 24.05 -4.25
C HIS A 88 17.26 24.34 -5.34
N TYR A 89 18.31 25.11 -5.00
CA TYR A 89 19.42 25.36 -5.91
C TYR A 89 20.08 24.06 -6.42
N TYR A 90 20.21 23.05 -5.55
CA TYR A 90 20.87 21.80 -5.88
C TYR A 90 19.91 20.72 -6.40
N SER A 91 18.78 20.53 -5.73
CA SER A 91 17.88 19.41 -6.00
C SER A 91 16.58 19.80 -6.70
N GLY A 92 16.32 21.11 -6.88
CA GLY A 92 15.03 21.60 -7.37
C GLY A 92 14.67 21.11 -8.76
N ASN A 93 15.65 20.94 -9.66
CA ASN A 93 15.42 20.40 -10.98
C ASN A 93 14.96 18.93 -10.93
N VAL A 94 15.58 18.11 -10.06
CA VAL A 94 15.21 16.70 -9.87
C VAL A 94 13.85 16.57 -9.17
N ALA A 95 13.58 17.44 -8.19
CA ALA A 95 12.27 17.52 -7.54
C ALA A 95 11.18 17.86 -8.56
N ALA A 96 11.42 18.85 -9.42
CA ALA A 96 10.46 19.26 -10.45
C ALA A 96 10.05 18.13 -11.39
N ALA A 97 10.99 17.27 -11.81
CA ALA A 97 10.66 16.09 -12.63
C ALA A 97 9.62 15.19 -11.94
N ALA A 98 9.73 14.98 -10.61
CA ALA A 98 8.74 14.23 -9.85
C ALA A 98 7.37 14.93 -9.85
N TYR A 99 7.34 16.22 -9.55
CA TYR A 99 6.09 16.96 -9.47
C TYR A 99 5.41 17.11 -10.83
N MET A 100 6.17 17.18 -11.93
CA MET A 100 5.60 17.21 -13.28
C MET A 100 4.92 15.89 -13.67
N ALA A 101 5.28 14.77 -13.07
CA ALA A 101 4.57 13.50 -13.25
C ALA A 101 3.13 13.54 -12.71
N LEU A 102 2.78 14.45 -11.79
CA LEU A 102 1.42 14.63 -11.30
C LEU A 102 0.55 15.32 -12.36
N ASN A 103 -0.66 14.79 -12.61
CA ASN A 103 -1.68 15.56 -13.32
C ASN A 103 -2.20 16.68 -12.40
N PRO A 104 -2.09 18.00 -12.80
CA PRO A 104 -2.52 19.13 -11.98
C PRO A 104 -4.05 19.18 -11.76
N ASP A 105 -4.82 18.47 -12.59
CA ASP A 105 -6.28 18.41 -12.51
C ASP A 105 -6.77 17.24 -11.64
N LYS A 106 -5.87 16.34 -11.22
CA LYS A 106 -6.25 15.24 -10.33
C LYS A 106 -6.47 15.75 -8.92
N HIS A 107 -7.66 15.44 -8.36
CA HIS A 107 -7.99 15.71 -6.98
C HIS A 107 -7.59 14.54 -6.08
N TYR A 108 -6.74 14.84 -5.09
CA TYR A 108 -6.46 13.93 -3.98
C TYR A 108 -7.18 14.44 -2.73
N LYS A 109 -7.63 13.53 -1.89
CA LYS A 109 -8.26 13.88 -0.61
C LYS A 109 -7.23 14.41 0.39
N ARG A 110 -6.02 13.84 0.37
CA ARG A 110 -4.88 14.25 1.21
C ARG A 110 -3.55 13.79 0.65
N ILE A 111 -2.47 14.38 1.17
CA ILE A 111 -1.10 14.02 0.83
C ILE A 111 -0.39 13.51 2.09
N PHE A 112 0.05 12.26 2.10
CA PHE A 112 0.97 11.75 3.12
C PHE A 112 2.38 12.20 2.76
N LEU A 113 2.91 13.15 3.52
CA LEU A 113 4.23 13.72 3.30
C LEU A 113 5.19 13.13 4.33
N ILE A 114 6.07 12.22 3.90
CA ILE A 114 6.87 11.36 4.77
C ILE A 114 8.35 11.59 4.50
N GLY A 115 9.13 11.84 5.55
CA GLY A 115 10.57 12.05 5.45
C GLY A 115 11.35 11.49 6.64
N PRO A 116 12.68 11.47 6.55
CA PRO A 116 13.56 11.10 7.67
C PRO A 116 13.63 12.21 8.72
N SER A 117 14.13 11.89 9.89
CA SER A 117 14.54 12.87 10.87
C SER A 117 16.04 13.16 10.75
N HIS A 118 16.39 14.43 10.61
CA HIS A 118 17.80 14.89 10.60
C HIS A 118 18.29 15.36 11.97
N TYR A 119 17.40 15.54 12.92
CA TYR A 119 17.72 16.15 14.22
C TYR A 119 17.42 15.26 15.42
N GLU A 120 16.41 14.40 15.33
CA GLU A 120 15.90 13.65 16.48
C GLU A 120 15.79 12.15 16.19
N TRP A 121 16.20 11.31 17.15
CA TRP A 121 15.99 9.88 17.07
C TRP A 121 14.77 9.48 17.88
N LEU A 122 13.73 8.95 17.20
CA LEU A 122 12.41 8.69 17.81
C LEU A 122 12.16 7.21 18.14
N ASN A 123 12.85 6.30 17.45
CA ASN A 123 12.54 4.87 17.46
C ASN A 123 11.08 4.57 17.06
N GLY A 124 10.55 5.33 16.10
CA GLY A 124 9.18 5.27 15.61
C GLY A 124 8.92 6.32 14.54
N ALA A 125 7.67 6.75 14.41
CA ALA A 125 7.26 7.86 13.57
C ALA A 125 6.60 8.97 14.39
N SER A 126 6.91 10.22 14.06
CA SER A 126 6.20 11.39 14.58
C SER A 126 5.26 11.92 13.52
N VAL A 127 3.98 12.09 13.87
CA VAL A 127 2.94 12.67 13.02
C VAL A 127 2.54 14.01 13.60
N ASN A 128 2.57 15.08 12.80
CA ASN A 128 2.21 16.40 13.29
C ASN A 128 0.68 16.56 13.34
N SER A 129 0.14 16.48 14.55
CA SER A 129 -1.30 16.65 14.85
C SER A 129 -1.64 17.99 15.50
N GLU A 130 -0.62 18.80 15.81
CA GLU A 130 -0.80 19.99 16.66
C GLU A 130 -0.96 21.29 15.86
N VAL A 131 -0.49 21.32 14.60
CA VAL A 131 -0.63 22.51 13.75
C VAL A 131 -1.76 22.34 12.75
N ASP A 132 -2.45 23.42 12.44
CA ASP A 132 -3.55 23.44 11.46
C ASP A 132 -3.01 23.64 10.03
N GLU A 133 -1.84 24.31 9.90
CA GLU A 133 -1.24 24.64 8.60
C GLU A 133 0.29 24.72 8.68
N TYR A 134 0.92 24.52 7.55
CA TYR A 134 2.34 24.83 7.29
C TYR A 134 2.43 26.09 6.45
N ALA A 135 3.22 27.08 6.90
CA ALA A 135 3.48 28.28 6.13
C ALA A 135 4.65 28.09 5.15
N THR A 136 4.52 28.69 3.98
CA THR A 136 5.62 29.00 3.06
C THR A 136 5.50 30.44 2.60
N PRO A 137 6.50 31.02 1.93
CA PRO A 137 6.33 32.34 1.31
C PRO A 137 5.20 32.41 0.28
N LEU A 138 4.78 31.27 -0.30
CA LEU A 138 3.70 31.17 -1.27
C LEU A 138 2.31 31.02 -0.65
N GLY A 139 2.19 30.94 0.68
CA GLY A 139 0.93 30.79 1.39
C GLY A 139 0.91 29.61 2.35
N LEU A 140 -0.29 29.29 2.82
CA LEU A 140 -0.53 28.26 3.82
C LEU A 140 -0.92 26.94 3.16
N VAL A 141 -0.49 25.82 3.75
CA VAL A 141 -0.85 24.44 3.33
C VAL A 141 -1.54 23.77 4.51
N PRO A 142 -2.80 23.35 4.38
CA PRO A 142 -3.57 22.77 5.47
C PRO A 142 -3.02 21.40 5.91
N VAL A 143 -3.20 21.07 7.18
CA VAL A 143 -2.84 19.77 7.78
C VAL A 143 -4.11 18.96 8.08
N ASP A 144 -4.13 17.70 7.70
CA ASP A 144 -5.18 16.73 8.07
C ASP A 144 -4.91 16.18 9.47
N ARG A 145 -5.23 16.99 10.49
CA ARG A 145 -5.06 16.65 11.89
C ARG A 145 -5.90 15.43 12.30
N GLU A 146 -7.08 15.27 11.71
CA GLU A 146 -7.95 14.14 12.01
C GLU A 146 -7.27 12.82 11.63
N THR A 147 -6.74 12.74 10.41
CA THR A 147 -5.98 11.55 9.98
C THR A 147 -4.71 11.36 10.83
N ALA A 148 -4.01 12.42 11.20
CA ALA A 148 -2.85 12.35 12.09
C ALA A 148 -3.22 11.72 13.45
N LEU A 149 -4.31 12.16 14.06
CA LEU A 149 -4.83 11.60 15.32
C LEU A 149 -5.29 10.15 15.16
N GLN A 150 -5.94 9.81 14.04
CA GLN A 150 -6.35 8.43 13.73
C GLN A 150 -5.15 7.48 13.62
N LEU A 151 -4.05 7.89 12.98
CA LEU A 151 -2.83 7.08 12.90
C LEU A 151 -2.28 6.78 14.31
N MET A 152 -2.16 7.79 15.16
CA MET A 152 -1.67 7.63 16.53
C MET A 152 -2.61 6.78 17.41
N ALA A 153 -3.91 6.85 17.16
CA ALA A 153 -4.90 6.01 17.85
C ALA A 153 -4.88 4.55 17.37
N THR A 154 -4.50 4.33 16.10
CA THR A 154 -4.46 2.99 15.50
C THR A 154 -3.26 2.18 15.97
N ASP A 155 -2.10 2.80 16.08
CA ASP A 155 -0.90 2.09 16.54
C ASP A 155 0.12 3.01 17.21
N SER A 156 0.75 2.50 18.25
CA SER A 156 1.76 3.21 19.05
C SER A 156 3.11 3.45 18.33
N VAL A 157 3.29 2.90 17.11
CA VAL A 157 4.45 3.25 16.26
C VAL A 157 4.38 4.69 15.79
N PHE A 158 3.18 5.30 15.82
CA PHE A 158 2.93 6.70 15.54
C PHE A 158 2.72 7.47 16.84
N SER A 159 3.38 8.59 16.96
CA SER A 159 3.25 9.51 18.10
C SER A 159 3.45 10.94 17.61
N TYR A 160 3.21 11.94 18.45
CA TYR A 160 3.64 13.31 18.17
C TYR A 160 4.86 13.65 19.01
N TYR A 161 5.87 14.21 18.38
CA TYR A 161 7.07 14.74 19.01
C TYR A 161 7.47 16.04 18.36
N GLU A 162 7.21 17.16 19.02
CA GLU A 162 7.36 18.52 18.51
C GLU A 162 8.73 18.77 17.87
N LYS A 163 9.83 18.43 18.59
CA LYS A 163 11.20 18.68 18.13
C LYS A 163 11.56 17.98 16.80
N ALA A 164 10.85 16.88 16.46
CA ALA A 164 11.04 16.23 15.18
C ALA A 164 10.55 17.08 14.00
N HIS A 165 9.62 18.00 14.26
CA HIS A 165 9.01 18.85 13.22
C HIS A 165 9.54 20.27 13.20
N ASP A 166 10.00 20.82 14.34
CA ASP A 166 10.33 22.25 14.50
C ASP A 166 11.27 22.78 13.43
N ARG A 167 12.41 22.12 13.26
CA ARG A 167 13.48 22.56 12.34
C ARG A 167 13.67 21.64 11.15
N GLU A 168 12.82 20.61 11.03
CA GLU A 168 12.96 19.62 9.97
C GLU A 168 12.63 20.24 8.61
N HIS A 169 13.57 20.10 7.68
CA HIS A 169 13.47 20.70 6.35
C HIS A 169 12.85 19.77 5.33
N CYS A 170 13.03 18.45 5.49
CA CYS A 170 12.72 17.46 4.45
C CYS A 170 11.25 17.48 3.99
N LEU A 171 10.32 17.89 4.85
CA LEU A 171 8.92 18.05 4.49
C LEU A 171 8.60 19.44 3.93
N GLU A 172 9.17 20.48 4.57
CA GLU A 172 8.86 21.88 4.23
C GLU A 172 9.29 22.24 2.81
N VAL A 173 10.46 21.77 2.36
CA VAL A 173 11.00 22.07 1.01
C VAL A 173 10.16 21.49 -0.13
N GLN A 174 9.27 20.56 0.16
CA GLN A 174 8.36 19.96 -0.83
C GLN A 174 7.17 20.87 -1.14
N LEU A 175 6.75 21.69 -0.17
CA LEU A 175 5.51 22.46 -0.24
C LEU A 175 5.46 23.47 -1.39
N PRO A 176 6.53 24.25 -1.69
CA PRO A 176 6.50 25.19 -2.80
C PRO A 176 6.23 24.53 -4.16
N PHE A 177 6.74 23.31 -4.39
CA PHE A 177 6.46 22.56 -5.61
C PHE A 177 4.98 22.14 -5.70
N LEU A 178 4.40 21.66 -4.60
CA LEU A 178 2.97 21.36 -4.53
C LEU A 178 2.11 22.58 -4.83
N GLN A 179 2.44 23.72 -4.19
CA GLN A 179 1.72 24.99 -4.37
C GLN A 179 1.78 25.53 -5.80
N ARG A 180 2.86 25.23 -6.54
CA ARG A 180 3.01 25.68 -7.93
C ARG A 180 2.48 24.67 -8.95
N ARG A 181 2.46 23.37 -8.60
CA ARG A 181 2.02 22.30 -9.51
C ARG A 181 0.52 22.04 -9.45
N MET A 182 -0.06 22.06 -8.25
CA MET A 182 -1.47 21.72 -8.05
C MET A 182 -2.35 22.99 -8.07
N LYS A 183 -3.57 22.88 -8.61
CA LYS A 183 -4.55 23.99 -8.56
C LYS A 183 -4.94 24.33 -7.12
N GLU A 184 -5.07 23.32 -6.29
CA GLU A 184 -5.33 23.41 -4.86
C GLU A 184 -4.53 22.29 -4.17
N VAL A 185 -3.77 22.65 -3.15
CA VAL A 185 -2.99 21.68 -2.38
C VAL A 185 -3.92 21.02 -1.37
N PRO A 186 -4.13 19.69 -1.43
CA PRO A 186 -4.92 19.01 -0.43
C PRO A 186 -4.26 19.07 0.95
N PRO A 187 -5.03 18.84 2.05
CA PRO A 187 -4.44 18.74 3.38
C PRO A 187 -3.33 17.69 3.42
N ILE A 188 -2.22 18.06 4.07
CA ILE A 188 -1.07 17.15 4.26
C ILE A 188 -1.16 16.40 5.58
N VAL A 189 -0.63 15.18 5.61
CA VAL A 189 -0.34 14.41 6.83
C VAL A 189 1.18 14.34 6.96
N PRO A 190 1.81 15.24 7.76
CA PRO A 190 3.25 15.31 7.90
C PRO A 190 3.77 14.21 8.83
N ILE A 191 4.66 13.34 8.32
CA ILE A 191 5.21 12.20 9.06
C ILE A 191 6.73 12.21 8.97
N ILE A 192 7.39 12.12 10.12
CA ILE A 192 8.83 11.94 10.25
C ILE A 192 9.11 10.55 10.79
N ILE A 193 9.84 9.75 10.04
CA ILE A 193 10.24 8.39 10.44
C ILE A 193 11.70 8.40 10.90
N SER A 194 11.94 7.87 12.11
CA SER A 194 13.29 7.75 12.67
C SER A 194 13.38 6.45 13.48
N THR A 195 13.54 5.33 12.79
CA THR A 195 13.75 4.01 13.41
C THR A 195 14.40 3.05 12.40
N ASN A 196 15.36 2.27 12.86
CA ASN A 196 15.95 1.16 12.09
C ASN A 196 15.31 -0.20 12.46
N ASN A 197 14.25 -0.22 13.25
CA ASN A 197 13.56 -1.44 13.63
C ASN A 197 12.61 -1.87 12.50
N TYR A 198 13.02 -2.88 11.72
CA TYR A 198 12.25 -3.40 10.58
C TYR A 198 10.82 -3.82 10.94
N ALA A 199 10.61 -4.41 12.13
CA ALA A 199 9.25 -4.79 12.57
C ALA A 199 8.36 -3.55 12.76
N LYS A 200 8.91 -2.42 13.21
CA LYS A 200 8.19 -1.15 13.31
C LYS A 200 7.91 -0.56 11.93
N LEU A 201 8.86 -0.58 11.01
CA LEU A 201 8.65 -0.13 9.62
C LEU A 201 7.55 -0.95 8.95
N LYS A 202 7.58 -2.28 9.14
CA LYS A 202 6.52 -3.16 8.64
C LYS A 202 5.15 -2.81 9.24
N ARG A 203 5.10 -2.54 10.54
CA ARG A 203 3.85 -2.14 11.21
C ARG A 203 3.35 -0.79 10.72
N MET A 204 4.23 0.19 10.48
CA MET A 204 3.87 1.47 9.85
C MET A 204 3.29 1.26 8.46
N ALA A 205 3.94 0.44 7.64
CA ALA A 205 3.46 0.11 6.29
C ALA A 205 2.08 -0.57 6.32
N GLU A 206 1.84 -1.50 7.25
CA GLU A 206 0.53 -2.14 7.44
C GLU A 206 -0.58 -1.13 7.74
N VAL A 207 -0.35 -0.18 8.65
CA VAL A 207 -1.32 0.87 8.99
C VAL A 207 -1.53 1.84 7.82
N LEU A 208 -0.44 2.29 7.18
CA LEU A 208 -0.49 3.24 6.07
C LEU A 208 -1.11 2.63 4.80
N SER A 209 -1.04 1.30 4.62
CA SER A 209 -1.64 0.60 3.47
C SER A 209 -3.15 0.81 3.36
N ALA A 210 -3.87 1.04 4.48
CA ALA A 210 -5.28 1.38 4.45
C ALA A 210 -5.58 2.71 3.73
N TYR A 211 -4.58 3.59 3.67
CA TYR A 211 -4.66 4.89 2.99
C TYR A 211 -3.99 4.88 1.61
N PHE A 212 -3.31 3.79 1.22
CA PHE A 212 -2.59 3.72 -0.05
C PHE A 212 -3.52 3.35 -1.22
N ASN A 213 -4.44 4.27 -1.52
CA ASN A 213 -5.52 4.14 -2.51
C ASN A 213 -5.59 5.37 -3.44
N ASP A 214 -6.56 5.40 -4.36
CA ASP A 214 -6.68 6.44 -5.40
C ASP A 214 -6.97 7.84 -4.86
N ASP A 215 -7.52 7.94 -3.64
CA ASP A 215 -7.86 9.21 -3.01
C ASP A 215 -6.65 9.93 -2.41
N ASN A 216 -5.53 9.24 -2.23
CA ASN A 216 -4.40 9.77 -1.49
C ASN A 216 -3.10 9.72 -2.31
N LEU A 217 -2.28 10.75 -2.15
CA LEU A 217 -0.93 10.81 -2.68
C LEU A 217 0.08 10.61 -1.54
N PHE A 218 1.13 9.82 -1.79
CA PHE A 218 2.25 9.67 -0.88
C PHE A 218 3.49 10.36 -1.47
N ILE A 219 4.16 11.19 -0.68
CA ILE A 219 5.41 11.82 -1.07
C ILE A 219 6.48 11.39 -0.08
N ILE A 220 7.45 10.66 -0.56
CA ILE A 220 8.59 10.20 0.21
C ILE A 220 9.78 11.10 -0.07
N SER A 221 10.25 11.76 0.96
CA SER A 221 11.31 12.76 0.87
C SER A 221 12.66 12.11 1.18
N SER A 222 13.58 12.08 0.21
CA SER A 222 14.90 11.48 0.38
C SER A 222 15.91 12.03 -0.62
N ASP A 223 17.04 12.53 -0.12
CA ASP A 223 18.28 12.60 -0.90
C ASP A 223 18.97 11.22 -0.91
N PHE A 224 19.98 11.04 -1.78
CA PHE A 224 20.66 9.76 -1.97
C PHE A 224 22.10 9.78 -1.42
N SER A 225 23.10 9.42 -2.20
CA SER A 225 24.47 9.35 -1.66
C SER A 225 24.93 10.67 -1.08
N HIS A 226 25.58 10.63 0.10
CA HIS A 226 26.13 11.82 0.75
C HIS A 226 27.64 11.75 0.81
N TYR A 227 28.29 12.75 0.21
CA TYR A 227 29.70 13.13 0.32
C TYR A 227 30.74 12.24 -0.34
N PRO A 228 30.45 11.18 -1.12
CA PRO A 228 31.47 10.52 -1.90
C PRO A 228 31.99 11.43 -3.03
N SER A 229 32.99 10.96 -3.79
CA SER A 229 33.38 11.62 -5.05
C SER A 229 32.25 11.56 -6.09
N TYR A 230 32.31 12.42 -7.10
CA TYR A 230 31.31 12.42 -8.19
C TYR A 230 31.16 11.04 -8.84
N GLU A 231 32.28 10.40 -9.17
CA GLU A 231 32.27 9.08 -9.82
C GLU A 231 31.72 7.99 -8.92
N ASP A 232 32.04 8.05 -7.62
CA ASP A 232 31.53 7.08 -6.65
C ASP A 232 30.04 7.32 -6.35
N ALA A 233 29.60 8.60 -6.28
CA ALA A 233 28.19 8.95 -6.18
C ALA A 233 27.38 8.34 -7.34
N CYS A 234 27.83 8.54 -8.58
CA CYS A 234 27.14 7.99 -9.75
C CYS A 234 26.96 6.47 -9.68
N LYS A 235 27.97 5.73 -9.14
CA LYS A 235 27.88 4.27 -8.98
C LYS A 235 26.90 3.85 -7.88
N VAL A 236 27.06 4.42 -6.68
CA VAL A 236 26.22 4.13 -5.51
C VAL A 236 24.75 4.46 -5.81
N ASP A 237 24.51 5.61 -6.43
CA ASP A 237 23.17 6.07 -6.76
C ASP A 237 22.53 5.20 -7.85
N ASP A 238 23.31 4.72 -8.85
CA ASP A 238 22.81 3.78 -9.86
C ASP A 238 22.45 2.41 -9.27
N GLU A 239 23.22 1.91 -8.30
CA GLU A 239 22.92 0.67 -7.56
C GLU A 239 21.64 0.84 -6.72
N THR A 240 21.54 1.94 -5.97
CA THR A 240 20.37 2.27 -5.16
C THR A 240 19.12 2.44 -6.03
N LYS A 241 19.25 3.12 -7.19
CA LYS A 241 18.17 3.24 -8.19
C LYS A 241 17.70 1.87 -8.66
N LYS A 242 18.61 0.96 -9.04
CA LYS A 242 18.27 -0.40 -9.50
C LYS A 242 17.52 -1.17 -8.42
N ALA A 243 17.94 -1.04 -7.17
CA ALA A 243 17.26 -1.68 -6.04
C ALA A 243 15.84 -1.15 -5.83
N ILE A 244 15.62 0.16 -5.92
CA ILE A 244 14.27 0.74 -5.86
C ILE A 244 13.43 0.26 -7.05
N MET A 245 13.98 0.31 -8.28
CA MET A 245 13.29 -0.09 -9.51
C MET A 245 12.89 -1.57 -9.54
N SER A 246 13.55 -2.43 -8.76
CA SER A 246 13.18 -3.84 -8.64
C SER A 246 11.83 -4.04 -7.92
N GLY A 247 11.39 -3.09 -7.10
CA GLY A 247 10.23 -3.23 -6.22
C GLY A 247 10.44 -4.21 -5.06
N ASP A 248 11.63 -4.77 -4.91
CA ASP A 248 11.99 -5.74 -3.87
C ASP A 248 12.65 -5.03 -2.69
N VAL A 249 11.95 -4.98 -1.56
CA VAL A 249 12.42 -4.31 -0.34
C VAL A 249 13.67 -4.96 0.24
N GLU A 250 13.80 -6.29 0.16
CA GLU A 250 14.97 -7.00 0.68
C GLU A 250 16.20 -6.69 -0.18
N GLN A 251 16.02 -6.57 -1.49
CA GLN A 251 17.09 -6.13 -2.39
C GLN A 251 17.51 -4.69 -2.08
N PHE A 252 16.56 -3.80 -1.79
CA PHE A 252 16.88 -2.42 -1.41
C PHE A 252 17.66 -2.38 -0.10
N ILE A 253 17.22 -3.08 0.95
CA ILE A 253 17.91 -3.14 2.24
C ILE A 253 19.33 -3.69 2.07
N SER A 254 19.48 -4.81 1.37
CA SER A 254 20.81 -5.42 1.15
C SER A 254 21.76 -4.50 0.35
N THR A 255 21.22 -3.70 -0.58
CA THR A 255 22.01 -2.72 -1.33
C THR A 255 22.48 -1.57 -0.42
N ILE A 256 21.60 -1.02 0.42
CA ILE A 256 21.97 0.03 1.40
C ILE A 256 23.05 -0.50 2.37
N GLU A 257 22.87 -1.71 2.88
CA GLU A 257 23.86 -2.35 3.76
C GLU A 257 25.23 -2.56 3.06
N ALA A 258 25.22 -3.09 1.84
CA ALA A 258 26.44 -3.28 1.04
C ALA A 258 27.16 -1.95 0.79
N ASN A 259 26.41 -0.90 0.43
CA ASN A 259 26.97 0.45 0.24
C ASN A 259 27.57 1.01 1.52
N SER A 260 26.92 0.81 2.67
CA SER A 260 27.41 1.27 3.98
C SER A 260 28.70 0.57 4.41
N GLN A 261 28.89 -0.68 3.99
CA GLN A 261 30.08 -1.49 4.25
C GLN A 261 31.16 -1.33 3.17
N SER A 262 30.88 -0.58 2.12
CA SER A 262 31.83 -0.34 1.03
C SER A 262 33.03 0.51 1.50
N ASN A 263 34.18 0.37 0.82
CA ASN A 263 35.36 1.20 1.07
C ASN A 263 35.30 2.56 0.34
N ILE A 264 34.09 3.03 -0.02
CA ILE A 264 33.90 4.32 -0.71
C ILE A 264 34.19 5.45 0.27
N ARG A 265 35.20 6.24 -0.08
CA ARG A 265 35.66 7.33 0.78
C ARG A 265 34.59 8.40 0.96
N ASN A 266 34.37 8.80 2.21
CA ASN A 266 33.41 9.82 2.67
C ASN A 266 31.92 9.49 2.41
N LEU A 267 31.57 8.32 1.92
CA LEU A 267 30.16 7.93 1.81
C LEU A 267 29.57 7.82 3.22
N SER A 268 28.62 8.68 3.56
CA SER A 268 27.95 8.66 4.87
C SER A 268 26.61 7.94 4.84
N THR A 269 25.91 7.98 3.71
CA THR A 269 24.66 7.24 3.46
C THR A 269 24.44 7.11 1.96
N SER A 270 23.69 6.09 1.54
CA SER A 270 23.21 5.93 0.15
C SER A 270 21.80 6.49 -0.06
N ALA A 271 21.04 6.69 1.02
CA ALA A 271 19.74 7.35 1.02
C ALA A 271 19.43 7.82 2.44
N CYS A 272 19.28 9.13 2.66
CA CYS A 272 18.94 9.63 4.00
C CYS A 272 17.51 9.27 4.41
N GLY A 273 16.62 9.09 3.44
CA GLY A 273 15.25 8.61 3.61
C GLY A 273 15.08 7.09 3.48
N GLU A 274 16.10 6.29 3.83
CA GLU A 274 16.01 4.82 3.68
C GLU A 274 14.79 4.22 4.39
N PHE A 275 14.48 4.64 5.61
CA PHE A 275 13.33 4.13 6.38
C PHE A 275 11.97 4.53 5.79
N PRO A 276 11.74 5.79 5.38
CA PRO A 276 10.60 6.17 4.56
C PRO A 276 10.46 5.36 3.26
N ILE A 277 11.57 5.12 2.53
CA ILE A 277 11.56 4.31 1.29
C ILE A 277 11.22 2.85 1.60
N ILE A 278 11.82 2.24 2.64
CA ILE A 278 11.47 0.88 3.08
C ILE A 278 9.98 0.79 3.43
N THR A 279 9.45 1.78 4.17
CA THR A 279 8.03 1.82 4.52
C THR A 279 7.13 1.87 3.28
N LEU A 280 7.49 2.69 2.28
CA LEU A 280 6.78 2.72 0.99
C LEU A 280 6.88 1.37 0.28
N MET A 281 8.08 0.82 0.12
CA MET A 281 8.29 -0.43 -0.61
C MET A 281 7.54 -1.61 0.02
N LEU A 282 7.38 -1.64 1.35
CA LEU A 282 6.56 -2.63 2.06
C LEU A 282 5.06 -2.53 1.75
N MET A 283 4.58 -1.38 1.26
CA MET A 283 3.19 -1.19 0.81
C MET A 283 3.00 -1.58 -0.66
N LEU A 284 4.09 -1.68 -1.44
CA LEU A 284 4.01 -1.98 -2.87
C LEU A 284 3.77 -3.47 -3.10
N ASN A 285 3.08 -3.76 -4.20
CA ASN A 285 2.86 -5.09 -4.74
C ASN A 285 2.96 -5.02 -6.27
N HIS A 286 2.65 -6.10 -6.97
CA HIS A 286 2.66 -6.17 -8.44
C HIS A 286 1.65 -5.24 -9.14
N GLU A 287 0.82 -4.52 -8.39
CA GLU A 287 -0.15 -3.55 -8.93
C GLU A 287 0.48 -2.18 -9.18
N TYR A 288 1.74 -2.00 -8.86
CA TYR A 288 2.45 -0.73 -9.03
C TYR A 288 3.62 -0.87 -10.00
N GLU A 289 3.80 0.15 -10.82
CA GLU A 289 4.96 0.37 -11.68
C GLU A 289 5.83 1.47 -11.06
N ILE A 290 7.12 1.23 -10.94
CA ILE A 290 8.08 2.24 -10.47
C ILE A 290 8.77 2.83 -11.69
N LYS A 291 8.66 4.14 -11.88
CA LYS A 291 9.37 4.88 -12.94
C LYS A 291 10.45 5.74 -12.31
N HIS A 292 11.68 5.57 -12.77
CA HIS A 292 12.75 6.53 -12.51
C HIS A 292 12.59 7.70 -13.47
N LEU A 293 12.59 8.93 -12.94
CA LEU A 293 12.33 10.12 -13.74
C LEU A 293 13.62 10.88 -14.04
N LEU A 294 14.42 11.23 -13.02
CA LEU A 294 15.64 12.00 -13.21
C LEU A 294 16.68 11.65 -12.14
N TYR A 295 17.95 11.73 -12.52
CA TYR A 295 19.10 11.72 -11.63
C TYR A 295 20.02 12.90 -11.91
N GLN A 296 20.46 13.55 -10.87
CA GLN A 296 21.59 14.48 -10.84
C GLN A 296 22.29 14.38 -9.48
N ASN A 297 23.49 14.92 -9.40
CA ASN A 297 24.13 15.14 -8.11
C ASN A 297 24.61 16.62 -8.01
N SER A 298 25.01 17.04 -6.82
CA SER A 298 25.41 18.44 -6.59
C SER A 298 26.62 18.86 -7.44
N GLY A 299 27.44 17.90 -7.93
CA GLY A 299 28.56 18.15 -8.83
C GLY A 299 28.15 18.40 -10.28
N ASP A 300 26.88 18.15 -10.66
CA ASP A 300 26.33 18.55 -11.96
C ASP A 300 25.92 20.02 -11.93
N ILE A 301 25.56 20.53 -10.76
CA ILE A 301 25.16 21.93 -10.55
C ILE A 301 26.40 22.81 -10.27
N ASP A 302 27.29 22.34 -9.40
CA ASP A 302 28.59 22.99 -9.10
C ASP A 302 29.74 22.10 -9.56
N SER A 303 30.13 22.23 -10.83
CA SER A 303 31.18 21.43 -11.45
C SER A 303 32.59 21.63 -10.82
N GLN A 304 32.76 22.67 -10.02
CA GLN A 304 34.04 22.92 -9.30
C GLN A 304 34.14 22.08 -8.02
N ASN A 305 33.02 21.57 -7.51
CA ASN A 305 32.96 20.85 -6.24
C ASN A 305 32.55 19.36 -6.42
N ARG A 306 33.33 18.59 -7.17
CA ARG A 306 33.11 17.16 -7.43
C ARG A 306 33.77 16.20 -6.45
N ARG A 307 34.43 16.73 -5.41
CA ARG A 307 35.13 15.88 -4.43
C ARG A 307 34.20 15.30 -3.36
N ARG A 308 33.11 16.00 -3.07
CA ARG A 308 32.09 15.61 -2.09
C ARG A 308 30.74 16.07 -2.60
N VAL A 309 29.99 15.14 -3.16
CA VAL A 309 28.70 15.45 -3.75
C VAL A 309 27.55 14.79 -3.00
N VAL A 310 26.33 15.24 -3.25
CA VAL A 310 25.09 14.61 -2.79
C VAL A 310 24.28 14.20 -4.02
N GLY A 311 23.81 12.97 -4.05
CA GLY A 311 22.99 12.43 -5.13
C GLY A 311 21.51 12.73 -4.95
N TYR A 312 20.81 12.90 -6.05
CA TYR A 312 19.37 13.20 -6.11
C TYR A 312 18.70 12.34 -7.16
N HIS A 313 17.72 11.58 -6.76
CA HIS A 313 16.83 10.85 -7.68
C HIS A 313 15.39 11.32 -7.49
N SER A 314 14.62 11.21 -8.56
CA SER A 314 13.16 11.28 -8.49
C SER A 314 12.53 10.05 -9.13
N PHE A 315 11.45 9.57 -8.48
CA PHE A 315 10.67 8.43 -8.95
C PHE A 315 9.18 8.74 -8.86
N ALA A 316 8.42 8.17 -9.79
CA ALA A 316 6.97 8.06 -9.71
C ALA A 316 6.57 6.59 -9.54
N ILE A 317 5.71 6.33 -8.57
CA ILE A 317 5.07 5.04 -8.36
C ILE A 317 3.66 5.17 -8.91
N LEU A 318 3.40 4.44 -9.99
CA LEU A 318 2.13 4.46 -10.71
C LEU A 318 1.32 3.24 -10.34
N ARG A 319 0.02 3.42 -10.05
CA ARG A 319 -0.90 2.29 -10.03
C ARG A 319 -1.06 1.78 -11.45
N ASN A 320 -0.89 0.50 -11.66
CA ASN A 320 -1.14 -0.07 -12.97
C ASN A 320 -2.59 0.23 -13.36
N ALA A 321 -2.77 0.93 -14.48
CA ALA A 321 -4.08 1.37 -14.97
C ALA A 321 -5.06 0.20 -15.24
N GLN A 322 -4.57 -1.03 -15.19
CA GLN A 322 -5.37 -2.24 -15.33
C GLN A 322 -6.16 -2.60 -14.05
N ASN A 323 -5.95 -1.88 -12.93
CA ASN A 323 -6.63 -2.13 -11.65
C ASN A 323 -7.56 -0.99 -11.16
N LYS A 324 -8.03 -0.11 -12.03
CA LYS A 324 -9.32 0.56 -11.74
C LYS A 324 -10.38 -0.52 -11.77
N THR A 325 -10.69 -1.14 -10.60
CA THR A 325 -11.79 -2.10 -10.46
C THR A 325 -12.30 -2.66 -11.81
N SER A 326 -11.39 -3.10 -12.68
CA SER A 326 -11.78 -4.04 -13.68
C SER A 326 -11.99 -5.31 -12.87
N THR A 327 -13.21 -5.58 -12.48
CA THR A 327 -13.65 -6.94 -12.25
C THR A 327 -12.89 -7.75 -13.29
N PHE A 328 -11.96 -8.61 -12.85
CA PHE A 328 -11.28 -9.50 -13.79
C PHE A 328 -12.39 -10.20 -14.57
N THR A 329 -12.55 -9.85 -15.83
CA THR A 329 -13.61 -10.36 -16.67
C THR A 329 -12.99 -11.05 -17.88
N LEU A 330 -13.62 -12.11 -18.29
CA LEU A 330 -13.29 -12.83 -19.51
C LEU A 330 -14.38 -12.59 -20.54
N SER A 331 -14.01 -12.14 -21.71
CA SER A 331 -14.92 -12.08 -22.86
C SER A 331 -15.33 -13.50 -23.27
N GLU A 332 -16.43 -13.64 -23.99
CA GLU A 332 -16.89 -14.95 -24.46
C GLU A 332 -15.87 -15.61 -25.39
N SER A 333 -15.12 -14.82 -26.18
CA SER A 333 -14.03 -15.34 -27.01
C SER A 333 -12.88 -15.90 -26.20
N GLU A 334 -12.50 -15.24 -25.09
CA GLU A 334 -11.45 -15.72 -24.16
C GLU A 334 -11.90 -16.98 -23.43
N LYS A 335 -13.14 -17.06 -22.98
CA LYS A 335 -13.71 -18.27 -22.36
C LYS A 335 -13.70 -19.44 -23.30
N GLN A 336 -14.13 -19.25 -24.56
CA GLN A 336 -14.10 -20.28 -25.60
C GLN A 336 -12.67 -20.73 -25.90
N LEU A 337 -11.72 -19.80 -26.00
CA LEU A 337 -10.31 -20.13 -26.21
C LEU A 337 -9.73 -20.95 -25.05
N LEU A 338 -10.05 -20.58 -23.80
CA LEU A 338 -9.61 -21.37 -22.63
C LEU A 338 -10.20 -22.79 -22.62
N LYS A 339 -11.48 -22.95 -22.97
CA LYS A 339 -12.07 -24.30 -23.16
C LYS A 339 -11.40 -25.10 -24.27
N GLN A 340 -11.06 -24.45 -25.38
CA GLN A 340 -10.29 -25.06 -26.46
C GLN A 340 -8.91 -25.50 -25.97
N ILE A 341 -8.18 -24.64 -25.25
CA ILE A 341 -6.86 -24.96 -24.65
C ILE A 341 -6.97 -26.17 -23.72
N ALA A 342 -7.99 -26.21 -22.86
CA ALA A 342 -8.22 -27.34 -21.96
C ALA A 342 -8.45 -28.63 -22.73
N ARG A 343 -9.31 -28.65 -23.75
CA ARG A 343 -9.61 -29.82 -24.57
C ARG A 343 -8.39 -30.28 -25.38
N GLU A 344 -7.67 -29.36 -26.00
CA GLU A 344 -6.43 -29.66 -26.76
C GLU A 344 -5.33 -30.20 -25.84
N SER A 345 -5.21 -29.67 -24.62
CA SER A 345 -4.28 -30.20 -23.62
C SER A 345 -4.51 -31.68 -23.34
N ILE A 346 -5.76 -32.09 -23.14
CA ILE A 346 -6.12 -33.49 -22.91
C ILE A 346 -5.92 -34.34 -24.18
N SER A 347 -6.38 -33.84 -25.34
CA SER A 347 -6.26 -34.53 -26.63
C SER A 347 -4.82 -34.84 -27.00
N THR A 348 -3.94 -33.80 -26.89
CA THR A 348 -2.53 -33.95 -27.23
C THR A 348 -1.75 -34.86 -26.29
N ALA A 349 -2.25 -35.08 -25.06
CA ALA A 349 -1.68 -36.06 -24.14
C ALA A 349 -1.85 -37.49 -24.68
N PHE A 350 -3.01 -37.83 -25.25
CA PHE A 350 -3.21 -39.11 -25.87
C PHE A 350 -2.32 -39.33 -27.11
N ASP A 351 -2.14 -38.28 -27.91
CA ASP A 351 -1.36 -38.32 -29.16
C ASP A 351 0.14 -38.15 -28.96
N LYS A 352 0.61 -37.87 -27.73
CA LYS A 352 2.00 -37.52 -27.40
C LYS A 352 2.54 -36.37 -28.27
N ARG A 353 1.65 -35.43 -28.65
CA ARG A 353 2.00 -34.21 -29.39
C ARG A 353 2.27 -33.05 -28.44
N SER A 354 3.10 -32.10 -28.87
CA SER A 354 3.28 -30.82 -28.18
C SER A 354 2.22 -29.83 -28.66
N PHE A 355 1.71 -29.01 -27.75
CA PHE A 355 0.81 -27.91 -28.03
C PHE A 355 1.30 -26.67 -27.26
N SER A 356 1.34 -25.54 -27.93
CA SER A 356 1.70 -24.25 -27.32
C SER A 356 0.48 -23.32 -27.27
N SER A 357 0.02 -23.00 -26.10
CA SER A 357 -1.07 -22.05 -25.91
C SER A 357 -0.64 -20.60 -26.04
N SER A 358 0.66 -20.30 -25.87
CA SER A 358 1.19 -18.93 -25.88
C SER A 358 0.97 -18.21 -27.22
N THR A 359 1.11 -18.89 -28.36
CA THR A 359 0.89 -18.28 -29.69
C THR A 359 -0.57 -17.88 -29.89
N LEU A 360 -1.52 -18.65 -29.38
CA LEU A 360 -2.96 -18.36 -29.48
C LEU A 360 -3.37 -17.19 -28.57
N CYS A 361 -2.64 -16.94 -27.50
CA CYS A 361 -2.98 -15.95 -26.49
C CYS A 361 -2.29 -14.60 -26.69
N GLN A 362 -1.47 -14.42 -27.73
CA GLN A 362 -0.74 -13.18 -27.99
C GLN A 362 -1.64 -11.94 -28.08
N GLN A 363 -2.83 -12.09 -28.64
CA GLN A 363 -3.81 -11.00 -28.81
C GLN A 363 -4.77 -10.84 -27.61
N TYR A 364 -4.59 -11.64 -26.54
CA TYR A 364 -5.45 -11.64 -25.36
C TYR A 364 -4.61 -11.40 -24.09
N PRO A 365 -4.31 -10.13 -23.75
CA PRO A 365 -3.48 -9.80 -22.57
C PRO A 365 -4.01 -10.39 -21.25
N THR A 366 -5.34 -10.49 -21.10
CA THR A 366 -6.00 -11.07 -19.91
C THR A 366 -5.56 -12.50 -19.67
N LEU A 367 -5.36 -13.30 -20.72
CA LEU A 367 -4.96 -14.70 -20.62
C LEU A 367 -3.49 -14.88 -20.20
N ASN A 368 -2.69 -13.83 -20.26
CA ASN A 368 -1.31 -13.82 -19.78
C ASN A 368 -1.19 -13.42 -18.29
N GLN A 369 -2.30 -12.99 -17.66
CA GLN A 369 -2.29 -12.68 -16.23
C GLN A 369 -2.12 -13.97 -15.40
N LYS A 370 -1.41 -13.85 -14.29
CA LYS A 370 -1.20 -14.97 -13.34
C LYS A 370 -2.45 -15.12 -12.48
N CYS A 371 -3.27 -16.12 -12.80
CA CYS A 371 -4.51 -16.44 -12.08
C CYS A 371 -4.52 -17.89 -11.66
N GLY A 372 -5.14 -18.17 -10.50
CA GLY A 372 -5.53 -19.52 -10.13
C GLY A 372 -6.67 -20.00 -11.03
N ALA A 373 -6.78 -21.31 -11.22
CA ALA A 373 -7.90 -21.87 -11.94
C ALA A 373 -8.11 -23.34 -11.57
N PHE A 374 -9.37 -23.80 -11.67
CA PHE A 374 -9.76 -25.18 -11.57
C PHE A 374 -10.35 -25.63 -12.91
N VAL A 375 -10.04 -26.87 -13.30
CA VAL A 375 -10.67 -27.52 -14.44
C VAL A 375 -11.43 -28.74 -13.92
N THR A 376 -12.72 -28.70 -14.14
CA THR A 376 -13.66 -29.77 -13.77
C THR A 376 -14.12 -30.51 -15.01
N LEU A 377 -13.98 -31.81 -14.98
CA LEU A 377 -14.45 -32.74 -16.02
C LEU A 377 -15.70 -33.45 -15.53
N THR A 378 -16.76 -33.44 -16.32
CA THR A 378 -17.99 -34.14 -15.99
C THR A 378 -18.44 -35.06 -17.15
N GLN A 379 -19.15 -36.12 -16.82
CA GLN A 379 -19.82 -37.00 -17.79
C GLN A 379 -21.26 -37.22 -17.34
N GLN A 380 -22.20 -36.87 -18.19
CA GLN A 380 -23.64 -36.98 -17.87
C GLN A 380 -23.99 -36.29 -16.52
N GLY A 381 -23.38 -35.13 -16.26
CA GLY A 381 -23.55 -34.35 -15.02
C GLY A 381 -22.85 -34.93 -13.79
N ARG A 382 -22.09 -36.04 -13.91
CA ARG A 382 -21.34 -36.63 -12.80
C ARG A 382 -19.87 -36.22 -12.89
N LEU A 383 -19.28 -35.90 -11.74
CA LEU A 383 -17.87 -35.56 -11.63
C LEU A 383 -16.99 -36.70 -12.15
N ARG A 384 -16.03 -36.38 -13.04
CA ARG A 384 -15.08 -37.34 -13.65
C ARG A 384 -13.62 -36.97 -13.33
N GLY A 385 -13.34 -35.75 -12.92
CA GLY A 385 -12.05 -35.25 -12.47
C GLY A 385 -12.11 -33.74 -12.19
N CYS A 386 -11.35 -33.27 -11.20
CA CYS A 386 -11.28 -31.84 -10.88
C CYS A 386 -9.96 -31.54 -10.18
N ILE A 387 -9.10 -30.77 -10.83
CA ILE A 387 -7.82 -30.32 -10.27
C ILE A 387 -7.65 -28.82 -10.57
N GLY A 388 -7.03 -28.11 -9.66
CA GLY A 388 -6.77 -26.69 -9.81
C GLY A 388 -5.69 -26.16 -8.90
N LEU A 389 -5.33 -24.92 -9.13
CA LEU A 389 -4.45 -24.11 -8.31
C LEU A 389 -5.23 -22.88 -7.83
N LEU A 390 -5.17 -22.61 -6.54
CA LEU A 390 -5.83 -21.45 -5.95
C LEU A 390 -5.08 -20.16 -6.25
N THR A 391 -3.74 -20.21 -6.35
CA THR A 391 -2.87 -19.06 -6.60
C THR A 391 -2.23 -19.16 -7.98
N GLY A 392 -2.20 -18.05 -8.70
CA GLY A 392 -1.60 -17.95 -10.03
C GLY A 392 -0.07 -17.86 -9.98
N ALA A 393 0.62 -18.99 -10.12
CA ALA A 393 2.07 -19.01 -10.35
C ALA A 393 2.44 -18.85 -11.85
N LEU A 394 1.50 -19.18 -12.75
CA LEU A 394 1.68 -19.21 -14.19
C LEU A 394 0.64 -18.31 -14.87
N PRO A 395 0.85 -17.89 -16.14
CA PRO A 395 -0.18 -17.30 -16.98
C PRO A 395 -1.44 -18.17 -17.01
N LEU A 396 -2.63 -17.55 -17.06
CA LEU A 396 -3.90 -18.24 -17.00
C LEU A 396 -4.01 -19.36 -18.06
N HIS A 397 -3.63 -19.08 -19.30
CA HIS A 397 -3.66 -20.10 -20.38
C HIS A 397 -2.78 -21.32 -20.07
N GLU A 398 -1.61 -21.13 -19.42
CA GLU A 398 -0.74 -22.24 -19.01
C GLU A 398 -1.31 -22.98 -17.81
N THR A 399 -1.91 -22.25 -16.86
CA THR A 399 -2.60 -22.83 -15.71
C THR A 399 -3.72 -23.77 -16.20
N ILE A 400 -4.58 -23.30 -17.11
CA ILE A 400 -5.65 -24.10 -17.69
C ILE A 400 -5.09 -25.33 -18.43
N TYR A 401 -4.04 -25.14 -19.25
CA TYR A 401 -3.39 -26.26 -19.95
C TYR A 401 -2.93 -27.37 -18.99
N LYS A 402 -2.28 -26.99 -17.87
CA LYS A 402 -1.78 -27.96 -16.89
C LYS A 402 -2.89 -28.59 -16.07
N MET A 403 -3.87 -27.79 -15.61
CA MET A 403 -4.94 -28.29 -14.74
C MET A 403 -5.92 -29.17 -15.49
N ALA A 404 -6.19 -28.91 -16.77
CA ALA A 404 -7.00 -29.83 -17.61
C ALA A 404 -6.35 -31.20 -17.73
N ARG A 405 -5.04 -31.22 -17.93
CA ARG A 405 -4.26 -32.48 -17.99
C ARG A 405 -4.26 -33.21 -16.66
N ALA A 406 -4.03 -32.52 -15.58
CA ALA A 406 -4.05 -33.08 -14.24
C ALA A 406 -5.43 -33.61 -13.87
N ALA A 407 -6.52 -32.91 -14.21
CA ALA A 407 -7.88 -33.36 -13.96
C ALA A 407 -8.22 -34.66 -14.74
N ALA A 408 -7.66 -34.80 -15.93
CA ALA A 408 -7.90 -35.98 -16.76
C ALA A 408 -7.07 -37.21 -16.34
N PHE A 409 -5.84 -37.02 -15.86
CA PHE A 409 -4.88 -38.12 -15.71
C PHE A 409 -4.27 -38.27 -14.32
N GLU A 410 -4.38 -37.23 -13.45
CA GLU A 410 -3.66 -37.20 -12.17
C GLU A 410 -4.59 -37.01 -10.97
N ASP A 411 -5.93 -36.93 -11.15
CA ASP A 411 -6.87 -36.89 -10.05
C ASP A 411 -6.97 -38.28 -9.40
N PRO A 412 -6.49 -38.46 -8.15
CA PRO A 412 -6.42 -39.77 -7.51
C PRO A 412 -7.79 -40.40 -7.18
N ARG A 413 -8.86 -39.59 -7.28
CA ARG A 413 -10.23 -40.05 -6.99
C ARG A 413 -10.84 -40.86 -8.15
N PHE A 414 -10.27 -40.74 -9.36
CA PHE A 414 -10.80 -41.30 -10.58
C PHE A 414 -9.73 -42.04 -11.39
N PRO A 415 -10.10 -43.09 -12.18
CA PRO A 415 -9.17 -43.67 -13.14
C PRO A 415 -8.84 -42.64 -14.24
N GLN A 416 -7.67 -42.77 -14.87
CA GLN A 416 -7.28 -41.90 -15.97
C GLN A 416 -8.34 -41.87 -17.07
N LEU A 417 -8.58 -40.68 -17.63
CA LEU A 417 -9.52 -40.50 -18.72
C LEU A 417 -9.08 -41.33 -19.94
N ARG A 418 -10.01 -42.02 -20.59
CA ARG A 418 -9.74 -42.73 -21.84
C ARG A 418 -10.08 -41.88 -23.04
N ARG A 419 -9.47 -42.18 -24.20
CA ARG A 419 -9.69 -41.42 -25.43
C ARG A 419 -11.14 -41.40 -25.89
N ASP A 420 -11.83 -42.55 -25.77
CA ASP A 420 -13.24 -42.70 -26.13
C ASP A 420 -14.21 -41.97 -25.20
N GLU A 421 -13.73 -41.49 -24.05
CA GLU A 421 -14.48 -40.70 -23.09
C GLU A 421 -14.43 -39.20 -23.38
N LEU A 422 -13.34 -38.68 -24.05
CA LEU A 422 -13.10 -37.23 -24.19
C LEU A 422 -14.25 -36.50 -24.90
N ASP A 423 -14.82 -37.09 -25.94
CA ASP A 423 -15.94 -36.51 -26.69
C ASP A 423 -17.26 -36.47 -25.91
N LYS A 424 -17.36 -37.29 -24.82
CA LYS A 424 -18.49 -37.35 -23.91
C LYS A 424 -18.26 -36.61 -22.61
N THR A 425 -17.12 -35.89 -22.52
CA THR A 425 -16.71 -35.15 -21.32
C THR A 425 -16.95 -33.68 -21.51
N ASP A 426 -17.74 -33.10 -20.63
CA ASP A 426 -17.93 -31.67 -20.51
C ASP A 426 -16.77 -31.10 -19.69
N ILE A 427 -16.31 -29.88 -20.07
CA ILE A 427 -15.23 -29.17 -19.42
C ILE A 427 -15.79 -27.88 -18.86
N GLU A 428 -15.74 -27.74 -17.55
CA GLU A 428 -16.03 -26.50 -16.83
C GLU A 428 -14.72 -25.91 -16.29
N ILE A 429 -14.58 -24.60 -16.38
CA ILE A 429 -13.41 -23.88 -15.92
C ILE A 429 -13.87 -22.84 -14.89
N SER A 430 -13.25 -22.86 -13.70
CA SER A 430 -13.41 -21.83 -12.68
C SER A 430 -12.11 -21.05 -12.58
N VAL A 431 -12.09 -19.82 -13.06
CA VAL A 431 -10.94 -18.91 -12.94
C VAL A 431 -11.06 -18.13 -11.66
N ILE A 432 -10.03 -18.19 -10.83
CA ILE A 432 -9.94 -17.48 -9.56
C ILE A 432 -9.34 -16.11 -9.83
N THR A 433 -10.09 -15.04 -9.51
CA THR A 433 -9.60 -13.68 -9.65
C THR A 433 -8.40 -13.44 -8.70
N PRO A 434 -7.55 -12.44 -8.95
CA PRO A 434 -6.48 -12.07 -8.02
C PRO A 434 -7.04 -11.86 -6.61
N MET A 435 -6.36 -12.45 -5.62
CA MET A 435 -6.77 -12.36 -4.22
C MET A 435 -6.52 -10.96 -3.68
N ARG A 436 -7.50 -10.40 -2.97
CA ARG A 436 -7.41 -9.12 -2.26
C ARG A 436 -7.45 -9.38 -0.76
N ARG A 437 -6.44 -8.89 -0.02
CA ARG A 437 -6.46 -8.92 1.43
C ARG A 437 -7.55 -7.98 1.94
N ILE A 438 -8.32 -8.41 2.94
CA ILE A 438 -9.33 -7.60 3.61
C ILE A 438 -8.89 -7.28 5.03
N GLN A 439 -9.27 -6.10 5.49
CA GLN A 439 -8.98 -5.62 6.85
C GLN A 439 -10.20 -5.75 7.76
N ASN A 440 -11.40 -5.76 7.17
CA ASN A 440 -12.66 -5.88 7.87
C ASN A 440 -13.51 -7.00 7.23
N ILE A 441 -14.18 -7.78 8.07
CA ILE A 441 -15.13 -8.81 7.66
C ILE A 441 -16.28 -8.25 6.81
N ASP A 442 -16.60 -6.95 6.94
CA ASP A 442 -17.64 -6.29 6.16
C ASP A 442 -17.31 -6.25 4.65
N GLU A 443 -16.03 -6.31 4.30
CA GLU A 443 -15.55 -6.40 2.92
C GLU A 443 -15.77 -7.79 2.29
N PHE A 444 -16.09 -8.81 3.07
CA PHE A 444 -16.43 -10.14 2.60
C PHE A 444 -17.94 -10.23 2.33
N GLU A 445 -18.31 -10.52 1.11
CA GLU A 445 -19.71 -10.71 0.66
C GLU A 445 -19.94 -12.20 0.37
N LEU A 446 -20.85 -12.86 1.14
CA LEU A 446 -21.27 -14.23 0.86
C LEU A 446 -21.87 -14.31 -0.55
N HIS A 447 -21.77 -15.47 -1.19
CA HIS A 447 -22.24 -15.79 -2.55
C HIS A 447 -21.48 -15.09 -3.69
N ARG A 448 -20.71 -14.04 -3.38
CA ARG A 448 -19.85 -13.33 -4.34
C ARG A 448 -18.38 -13.69 -4.16
N HIS A 449 -17.92 -13.64 -2.92
CA HIS A 449 -16.52 -13.85 -2.59
C HIS A 449 -16.25 -15.26 -2.10
N GLY A 450 -15.19 -15.87 -2.61
CA GLY A 450 -14.46 -16.91 -1.89
C GLY A 450 -13.60 -16.30 -0.80
N ILE A 451 -13.24 -17.10 0.19
CA ILE A 451 -12.37 -16.70 1.29
C ILE A 451 -11.13 -17.59 1.33
N PHE A 452 -9.97 -16.98 1.50
CA PHE A 452 -8.73 -17.65 1.82
C PHE A 452 -8.21 -17.14 3.16
N ILE A 453 -8.03 -18.04 4.11
CA ILE A 453 -7.57 -17.79 5.47
C ILE A 453 -6.14 -18.28 5.59
N LYS A 454 -5.22 -17.45 6.09
CA LYS A 454 -3.82 -17.82 6.30
C LYS A 454 -3.33 -17.37 7.67
N LYS A 455 -2.70 -18.31 8.41
CA LYS A 455 -2.07 -18.05 9.70
C LYS A 455 -0.77 -18.83 9.82
N GLY A 456 0.36 -18.16 9.66
CA GLY A 456 1.66 -18.83 9.60
C GLY A 456 1.73 -19.84 8.44
N HIS A 457 1.96 -21.11 8.74
CA HIS A 457 1.99 -22.19 7.74
C HIS A 457 0.62 -22.84 7.48
N HIS A 458 -0.41 -22.46 8.21
CA HIS A 458 -1.76 -22.96 8.06
C HIS A 458 -2.53 -22.09 7.07
N SER A 459 -3.26 -22.73 6.17
CA SER A 459 -4.16 -22.02 5.25
C SER A 459 -5.33 -22.87 4.84
N GLY A 460 -6.43 -22.22 4.49
CA GLY A 460 -7.63 -22.88 4.01
C GLY A 460 -8.49 -21.95 3.19
N THR A 461 -9.33 -22.53 2.34
CA THR A 461 -10.20 -21.76 1.45
C THR A 461 -11.56 -22.39 1.28
N PHE A 462 -12.55 -21.53 1.08
CA PHE A 462 -13.84 -21.87 0.47
C PHE A 462 -14.05 -21.04 -0.79
N LEU A 463 -14.48 -21.70 -1.87
CA LEU A 463 -14.91 -21.04 -3.09
C LEU A 463 -16.26 -20.33 -2.86
N PRO A 464 -16.62 -19.31 -3.67
CA PRO A 464 -17.90 -18.59 -3.53
C PRO A 464 -19.10 -19.55 -3.58
N GLN A 465 -19.07 -20.56 -4.44
CA GLN A 465 -20.15 -21.52 -4.64
C GLN A 465 -20.49 -22.34 -3.39
N VAL A 466 -19.54 -22.51 -2.46
CA VAL A 466 -19.81 -23.20 -1.19
C VAL A 466 -20.91 -22.50 -0.40
N ALA A 467 -20.99 -21.16 -0.52
CA ALA A 467 -22.05 -20.41 0.15
C ALA A 467 -23.46 -20.72 -0.40
N ASP A 468 -23.56 -21.14 -1.67
CA ASP A 468 -24.83 -21.51 -2.30
C ASP A 468 -25.30 -22.92 -1.87
N GLU A 469 -24.39 -23.76 -1.37
CA GLU A 469 -24.67 -25.10 -0.91
C GLU A 469 -25.03 -25.19 0.56
N VAL A 470 -24.74 -24.12 1.33
CA VAL A 470 -24.91 -24.06 2.79
C VAL A 470 -25.72 -22.84 3.19
N ASN A 471 -26.45 -22.95 4.29
CA ASN A 471 -27.23 -21.83 4.82
C ASN A 471 -26.54 -21.24 6.06
N TRP A 472 -25.26 -20.86 5.90
CA TRP A 472 -24.44 -20.30 6.97
C TRP A 472 -24.44 -18.78 6.93
N THR A 473 -24.35 -18.17 8.09
CA THR A 473 -24.00 -16.76 8.23
C THR A 473 -22.54 -16.54 7.79
N LYS A 474 -22.16 -15.29 7.59
CA LYS A 474 -20.79 -14.89 7.24
C LYS A 474 -19.78 -15.42 8.27
N GLU A 475 -20.07 -15.30 9.57
CA GLU A 475 -19.20 -15.77 10.65
C GLU A 475 -19.12 -17.30 10.71
N GLU A 476 -20.22 -17.99 10.47
CA GLU A 476 -20.21 -19.46 10.39
C GLU A 476 -19.39 -19.95 9.20
N PHE A 477 -19.51 -19.28 8.04
CA PHE A 477 -18.71 -19.59 6.86
C PHE A 477 -17.20 -19.45 7.14
N LEU A 478 -16.79 -18.36 7.80
CA LEU A 478 -15.41 -18.13 8.22
C LEU A 478 -14.97 -19.14 9.29
N GLY A 479 -15.82 -19.44 10.27
CA GLY A 479 -15.55 -20.43 11.32
C GLY A 479 -15.34 -21.84 10.76
N HIS A 480 -16.18 -22.27 9.82
CA HIS A 480 -16.00 -23.54 9.11
C HIS A 480 -14.74 -23.55 8.28
N CYS A 481 -14.44 -22.49 7.51
CA CYS A 481 -13.22 -22.41 6.73
C CYS A 481 -11.98 -22.47 7.63
N SER A 482 -11.99 -21.74 8.74
CA SER A 482 -10.92 -21.68 9.73
C SER A 482 -10.65 -23.06 10.36
N ARG A 483 -11.71 -23.73 10.83
CA ARG A 483 -11.61 -25.04 11.50
C ARG A 483 -11.34 -26.19 10.51
N ASP A 484 -12.15 -26.27 9.45
CA ASP A 484 -12.25 -27.49 8.63
C ASP A 484 -11.26 -27.47 7.44
N LYS A 485 -10.79 -26.28 7.03
CA LYS A 485 -9.84 -26.11 5.91
C LYS A 485 -8.46 -25.63 6.38
N ALA A 486 -8.41 -24.59 7.21
CA ALA A 486 -7.13 -24.05 7.69
C ALA A 486 -6.59 -24.81 8.93
N GLY A 487 -7.43 -25.53 9.66
CA GLY A 487 -7.00 -26.30 10.85
C GLY A 487 -6.56 -25.45 12.03
N ILE A 488 -7.07 -24.19 12.15
CA ILE A 488 -6.68 -23.22 13.19
C ILE A 488 -7.78 -22.96 14.23
N GLY A 489 -8.81 -23.81 14.27
CA GLY A 489 -9.95 -23.69 15.16
C GLY A 489 -11.04 -22.78 14.64
N TRP A 490 -12.22 -22.78 15.31
CA TRP A 490 -13.41 -22.07 14.87
C TRP A 490 -13.18 -20.55 14.79
N ASP A 491 -12.59 -19.93 15.80
CA ASP A 491 -12.33 -18.50 15.87
C ASP A 491 -10.95 -18.08 15.35
N GLY A 492 -10.16 -19.03 14.82
CA GLY A 492 -8.80 -18.77 14.37
C GLY A 492 -8.69 -17.77 13.21
N TRP A 493 -9.80 -17.51 12.48
CA TRP A 493 -9.88 -16.51 11.43
C TRP A 493 -9.81 -15.07 11.94
N ARG A 494 -10.15 -14.81 13.22
CA ARG A 494 -10.21 -13.46 13.79
C ARG A 494 -8.83 -12.81 13.91
N ASP A 495 -7.79 -13.60 14.03
CA ASP A 495 -6.39 -13.17 14.13
C ASP A 495 -5.53 -13.72 12.97
N ALA A 496 -6.16 -14.16 11.89
CA ALA A 496 -5.55 -14.63 10.65
C ALA A 496 -5.56 -13.56 9.56
N GLU A 497 -4.73 -13.75 8.55
CA GLU A 497 -4.82 -12.96 7.32
C GLU A 497 -6.00 -13.47 6.49
N LEU A 498 -6.90 -12.58 6.11
CA LEU A 498 -8.07 -12.89 5.31
C LEU A 498 -7.92 -12.29 3.91
N TYR A 499 -8.21 -13.12 2.89
CA TYR A 499 -8.19 -12.69 1.50
C TYR A 499 -9.49 -13.10 0.83
N VAL A 500 -10.06 -12.19 0.03
CA VAL A 500 -11.24 -12.45 -0.80
C VAL A 500 -10.86 -12.55 -2.28
N TYR A 501 -11.64 -13.32 -3.01
CA TYR A 501 -11.52 -13.46 -4.47
C TYR A 501 -12.87 -13.83 -5.05
N GLU A 502 -13.05 -13.64 -6.35
CA GLU A 502 -14.21 -14.10 -7.09
C GLU A 502 -13.84 -15.29 -7.96
N ALA A 503 -14.82 -16.08 -8.36
CA ALA A 503 -14.66 -17.17 -9.31
C ALA A 503 -15.52 -16.93 -10.54
N ILE A 504 -14.89 -16.90 -11.73
CA ILE A 504 -15.59 -16.84 -13.02
C ILE A 504 -15.72 -18.27 -13.51
N VAL A 505 -16.96 -18.76 -13.51
CA VAL A 505 -17.27 -20.14 -13.92
C VAL A 505 -17.93 -20.13 -15.31
N PHE A 506 -17.49 -21.02 -16.20
CA PHE A 506 -18.02 -21.15 -17.55
C PHE A 506 -17.76 -22.52 -18.15
#